data_94171fa5b8d26213dcbfae1d35958673
#
_entry.id   94171fa5b8d26213dcbfae1d35958673
#
_cell.length_a   1.000
_cell.length_b   1.000
_cell.length_c   1.000
_cell.angle_alpha   90.00
_cell.angle_beta   90.00
_cell.angle_gamma   90.00
#
_symmetry.space_group_name_H-M   'P 1'
#
loop_
_entity.id
_entity.type
_entity.pdbx_description
1 polymer ?
#
loop_
_entity_poly.entity_id
_entity_poly.type
_entity_poly.pdbx_seq_one_letter_code
_entity_poly.pdbx_strand_id
1 'polypeptide(L)'
;SIATISACLFLFGLFYCIVANFQNILKTAEEGVSVTVFFHSDMDNCESHVDGQIPSEQRLEEIGQEIAKRAEVSEVQFQSADDAWATFGPDYFGEDYAEGFPENPLAGEDTYEIFLSDVSMQDALVTWLQSIPEVRKVNYSEMTANTLSGLNLLIAYVSMGIIVILLAVSIFLISNTVAIGISVRSAEINIMKYIGATDFFVRAPFVLEGMLIGLIGAAVPLGLIYSLYNYAL
;
A
#
# COMPACT_ATOMS: atom_id res chain seq x y z
N SER A 1 32.57 -4.02 -18.27
CA SER A 1 32.34 -3.78 -16.84
C SER A 1 31.33 -2.66 -16.53
N ILE A 2 31.44 -1.47 -17.15
CA ILE A 2 30.44 -0.39 -16.96
C ILE A 2 29.04 -0.88 -17.40
N ALA A 3 28.95 -1.53 -18.56
CA ALA A 3 27.70 -2.04 -19.08
C ALA A 3 27.03 -3.08 -18.16
N THR A 4 27.81 -3.97 -17.55
CA THR A 4 27.27 -4.97 -16.60
C THR A 4 26.74 -4.32 -15.31
N ILE A 5 27.46 -3.36 -14.75
CA ILE A 5 27.01 -2.61 -13.57
C ILE A 5 25.76 -1.80 -13.89
N SER A 6 25.76 -1.12 -15.04
CA SER A 6 24.61 -0.33 -15.52
C SER A 6 23.36 -1.21 -15.72
N ALA A 7 23.53 -2.42 -16.32
CA ALA A 7 22.43 -3.36 -16.49
C ALA A 7 21.88 -3.88 -15.15
N CYS A 8 22.74 -4.20 -14.17
CA CYS A 8 22.31 -4.62 -12.84
C CYS A 8 21.55 -3.52 -12.10
N LEU A 9 22.04 -2.28 -12.15
CA LEU A 9 21.39 -1.13 -11.53
C LEU A 9 20.06 -0.79 -12.23
N PHE A 10 19.99 -0.96 -13.54
CA PHE A 10 18.75 -0.78 -14.29
C PHE A 10 17.69 -1.81 -13.89
N LEU A 11 18.06 -3.09 -13.82
CA LEU A 11 17.15 -4.15 -13.36
C LEU A 11 16.68 -3.92 -11.92
N PHE A 12 17.57 -3.50 -11.03
CA PHE A 12 17.24 -3.16 -9.66
C PHE A 12 16.25 -1.99 -9.58
N GLY A 13 16.51 -0.92 -10.32
CA GLY A 13 15.63 0.25 -10.36
C GLY A 13 14.27 -0.06 -11.00
N LEU A 14 14.25 -0.86 -12.08
CA LEU A 14 13.00 -1.28 -12.72
C LEU A 14 12.17 -2.16 -11.77
N PHE A 15 12.81 -3.09 -11.08
CA PHE A 15 12.15 -3.92 -10.07
C PHE A 15 11.58 -3.08 -8.93
N TYR A 16 12.37 -2.11 -8.43
CA TYR A 16 11.89 -1.19 -7.40
C TYR A 16 10.67 -0.40 -7.86
N CYS A 17 10.67 0.13 -9.09
CA CYS A 17 9.51 0.82 -9.66
C CYS A 17 8.27 -0.07 -9.73
N ILE A 18 8.43 -1.34 -10.17
CA ILE A 18 7.31 -2.30 -10.23
C ILE A 18 6.74 -2.54 -8.84
N VAL A 19 7.57 -2.80 -7.84
CA VAL A 19 7.14 -3.04 -6.45
C VAL A 19 6.44 -1.82 -5.88
N ALA A 20 7.01 -0.62 -6.06
CA ALA A 20 6.43 0.63 -5.56
C ALA A 20 5.06 0.92 -6.20
N ASN A 21 4.92 0.71 -7.52
CA ASN A 21 3.63 0.85 -8.19
C ASN A 21 2.61 -0.18 -7.71
N PHE A 22 3.04 -1.43 -7.51
CA PHE A 22 2.13 -2.46 -7.04
C PHE A 22 1.65 -2.19 -5.61
N GLN A 23 2.54 -1.72 -4.73
CA GLN A 23 2.16 -1.27 -3.39
C GLN A 23 1.16 -0.10 -3.42
N ASN A 24 1.33 0.82 -4.36
CA ASN A 24 0.39 1.93 -4.55
C ASN A 24 -0.99 1.44 -5.00
N ILE A 25 -1.05 0.49 -5.93
CA ILE A 25 -2.30 -0.14 -6.39
C ILE A 25 -2.99 -0.87 -5.23
N LEU A 26 -2.23 -1.63 -4.42
CA LEU A 26 -2.78 -2.29 -3.24
C LEU A 26 -3.34 -1.29 -2.24
N LYS A 27 -2.61 -0.22 -1.95
CA LYS A 27 -3.07 0.83 -1.05
C LYS A 27 -4.38 1.47 -1.54
N THR A 28 -4.48 1.78 -2.83
CA THR A 28 -5.74 2.29 -3.42
C THR A 28 -6.87 1.26 -3.31
N ALA A 29 -6.57 -0.04 -3.46
CA ALA A 29 -7.56 -1.09 -3.26
C ALA A 29 -7.97 -1.25 -1.78
N GLU A 30 -7.04 -1.08 -0.85
CA GLU A 30 -7.30 -1.07 0.60
C GLU A 30 -8.18 0.14 1.00
N GLU A 31 -7.93 1.31 0.44
CA GLU A 31 -8.73 2.53 0.64
C GLU A 31 -10.18 2.38 0.15
N GLY A 32 -10.44 1.46 -0.77
CA GLY A 32 -11.78 1.13 -1.25
C GLY A 32 -12.52 0.08 -0.39
N VAL A 33 -11.88 -0.47 0.64
CA VAL A 33 -12.54 -1.40 1.56
C VAL A 33 -13.20 -0.60 2.68
N SER A 34 -14.54 -0.66 2.71
CA SER A 34 -15.32 0.03 3.72
C SER A 34 -15.99 -0.96 4.69
N VAL A 35 -16.27 -0.48 5.88
CA VAL A 35 -17.10 -1.12 6.90
C VAL A 35 -18.36 -0.29 7.06
N THR A 36 -19.52 -0.87 6.74
CA THR A 36 -20.81 -0.19 6.89
C THR A 36 -21.46 -0.58 8.20
N VAL A 37 -21.87 0.41 8.96
CA VAL A 37 -22.55 0.24 10.25
C VAL A 37 -24.02 0.60 10.10
N PHE A 38 -24.88 -0.34 10.48
CA PHE A 38 -26.34 -0.16 10.54
C PHE A 38 -26.76 -0.03 12.00
N PHE A 39 -27.62 0.93 12.28
CA PHE A 39 -28.16 1.17 13.59
C PHE A 39 -29.55 0.54 13.77
N HIS A 40 -29.99 0.43 15.01
CA HIS A 40 -31.37 0.04 15.28
C HIS A 40 -32.33 1.15 14.85
N SER A 41 -33.42 0.77 14.19
CA SER A 41 -34.47 1.69 13.72
C SER A 41 -35.86 1.19 14.15
N ASP A 42 -36.87 2.06 14.06
CA ASP A 42 -38.28 1.70 14.36
C ASP A 42 -38.84 0.65 13.37
N MET A 43 -38.18 0.45 12.22
CA MET A 43 -38.58 -0.51 11.19
C MET A 43 -38.08 -1.93 11.45
N ASP A 44 -37.23 -2.12 12.44
CA ASP A 44 -36.69 -3.43 12.79
C ASP A 44 -37.80 -4.36 13.32
N ASN A 45 -38.29 -5.26 12.49
CA ASN A 45 -39.21 -6.34 12.87
C ASN A 45 -38.51 -7.44 13.71
N CYS A 46 -37.46 -7.15 14.42
CA CYS A 46 -36.74 -8.12 15.23
C CYS A 46 -37.44 -8.30 16.58
N GLU A 47 -37.79 -9.53 16.92
CA GLU A 47 -38.39 -9.93 18.25
C GLU A 47 -37.49 -9.56 19.45
N SER A 48 -36.30 -9.03 19.23
CA SER A 48 -35.31 -8.62 20.24
C SER A 48 -35.18 -7.11 20.37
N HIS A 49 -36.21 -6.34 20.01
CA HIS A 49 -36.19 -4.89 20.20
C HIS A 49 -36.14 -4.57 21.69
N VAL A 50 -34.99 -4.09 22.15
CA VAL A 50 -34.83 -3.57 23.52
C VAL A 50 -35.09 -2.07 23.44
N ASP A 51 -36.15 -1.61 24.07
CA ASP A 51 -36.47 -0.19 24.18
C ASP A 51 -35.24 0.61 24.70
N GLY A 52 -34.79 1.60 23.93
CA GLY A 52 -33.63 2.43 24.22
C GLY A 52 -32.37 2.17 23.41
N GLN A 53 -32.38 1.25 22.46
CA GLN A 53 -31.26 0.99 21.54
C GLN A 53 -31.30 1.81 20.25
N ILE A 54 -32.41 2.51 19.98
CA ILE A 54 -32.51 3.40 18.81
C ILE A 54 -31.73 4.68 19.11
N PRO A 55 -30.68 5.01 18.34
CA PRO A 55 -29.92 6.21 18.59
C PRO A 55 -30.72 7.48 18.26
N SER A 56 -30.60 8.51 19.09
CA SER A 56 -31.04 9.87 18.72
C SER A 56 -30.07 10.46 17.70
N GLU A 57 -30.50 11.49 16.94
CA GLU A 57 -29.61 12.22 16.01
C GLU A 57 -28.30 12.70 16.68
N GLN A 58 -28.40 13.22 17.91
CA GLN A 58 -27.22 13.63 18.69
C GLN A 58 -26.29 12.45 19.01
N ARG A 59 -26.87 11.28 19.34
CA ARG A 59 -26.10 10.08 19.65
C ARG A 59 -25.44 9.50 18.39
N LEU A 60 -26.10 9.55 17.23
CA LEU A 60 -25.51 9.20 15.94
C LEU A 60 -24.28 10.06 15.65
N GLU A 61 -24.40 11.38 15.83
CA GLU A 61 -23.27 12.29 15.64
C GLU A 61 -22.11 12.01 16.61
N GLU A 62 -22.41 11.74 17.90
CA GLU A 62 -21.40 11.34 18.86
C GLU A 62 -20.66 10.06 18.45
N ILE A 63 -21.41 9.03 18.04
CA ILE A 63 -20.84 7.76 17.54
C ILE A 63 -19.95 8.02 16.33
N GLY A 64 -20.39 8.83 15.36
CA GLY A 64 -19.59 9.23 14.21
C GLY A 64 -18.27 9.90 14.61
N GLN A 65 -18.31 10.78 15.62
CA GLN A 65 -17.10 11.43 16.15
C GLN A 65 -16.21 10.47 16.93
N GLU A 66 -16.77 9.48 17.63
CA GLU A 66 -16.02 8.43 18.31
C GLU A 66 -15.29 7.55 17.30
N ILE A 67 -15.97 7.17 16.20
CA ILE A 67 -15.38 6.41 15.09
C ILE A 67 -14.24 7.18 14.45
N ALA A 68 -14.45 8.46 14.12
CA ALA A 68 -13.46 9.30 13.46
C ALA A 68 -12.18 9.56 14.27
N LYS A 69 -12.24 9.40 15.59
CA LYS A 69 -11.07 9.56 16.49
C LYS A 69 -10.19 8.33 16.56
N ARG A 70 -10.60 7.21 16.00
CA ARG A 70 -9.85 5.97 16.07
C ARG A 70 -8.68 5.98 15.08
N ALA A 71 -7.54 5.42 15.50
CA ALA A 71 -6.31 5.43 14.70
C ALA A 71 -6.39 4.58 13.43
N GLU A 72 -7.24 3.55 13.44
CA GLU A 72 -7.47 2.65 12.32
C GLU A 72 -8.39 3.22 11.23
N VAL A 73 -9.07 4.34 11.52
CA VAL A 73 -10.04 4.96 10.61
C VAL A 73 -9.36 6.06 9.79
N SER A 74 -9.56 6.02 8.48
CA SER A 74 -9.10 7.04 7.54
C SER A 74 -10.16 8.10 7.29
N GLU A 75 -11.39 7.66 7.02
CA GLU A 75 -12.52 8.54 6.70
C GLU A 75 -13.82 7.91 7.21
N VAL A 76 -14.77 8.76 7.60
CA VAL A 76 -16.12 8.36 8.01
C VAL A 76 -17.10 9.16 7.18
N GLN A 77 -17.97 8.48 6.46
CA GLN A 77 -19.04 9.10 5.67
C GLN A 77 -20.38 8.74 6.27
N PHE A 78 -21.19 9.74 6.58
CA PHE A 78 -22.58 9.55 6.98
C PHE A 78 -23.43 9.41 5.71
N GLN A 79 -24.25 8.39 5.65
CA GLN A 79 -25.20 8.18 4.57
C GLN A 79 -26.60 8.12 5.17
N SER A 80 -27.41 9.12 4.85
CA SER A 80 -28.81 9.13 5.27
C SER A 80 -29.60 8.08 4.48
N ALA A 81 -30.69 7.62 5.07
CA ALA A 81 -31.64 6.71 4.42
C ALA A 81 -32.19 7.28 3.09
N ASP A 82 -32.38 8.58 3.01
CA ASP A 82 -32.88 9.24 1.79
C ASP A 82 -31.80 9.31 0.70
N ASP A 83 -30.54 9.59 1.04
CA ASP A 83 -29.42 9.56 0.10
C ASP A 83 -29.15 8.14 -0.40
N ALA A 84 -29.22 7.16 0.49
CA ALA A 84 -29.09 5.76 0.14
C ALA A 84 -30.20 5.35 -0.85
N TRP A 85 -31.45 5.70 -0.58
CA TRP A 85 -32.57 5.39 -1.48
C TRP A 85 -32.44 6.11 -2.82
N ALA A 86 -32.05 7.38 -2.83
CA ALA A 86 -31.85 8.14 -4.06
C ALA A 86 -30.75 7.53 -4.96
N THR A 87 -29.75 6.88 -4.34
CA THR A 87 -28.66 6.23 -5.07
C THR A 87 -29.04 4.83 -5.56
N PHE A 88 -29.58 3.99 -4.68
CA PHE A 88 -29.88 2.58 -4.99
C PHE A 88 -31.19 2.37 -5.73
N GLY A 89 -32.19 3.24 -5.49
CA GLY A 89 -33.51 3.11 -6.10
C GLY A 89 -33.46 3.01 -7.63
N PRO A 90 -32.83 3.96 -8.33
CA PRO A 90 -32.72 3.93 -9.78
C PRO A 90 -31.97 2.71 -10.32
N ASP A 91 -30.90 2.28 -9.62
CA ASP A 91 -30.04 1.19 -10.05
C ASP A 91 -30.75 -0.18 -10.01
N TYR A 92 -31.61 -0.38 -9.00
CA TYR A 92 -32.28 -1.67 -8.78
C TYR A 92 -33.69 -1.75 -9.40
N PHE A 93 -34.40 -0.62 -9.44
CA PHE A 93 -35.80 -0.58 -9.85
C PHE A 93 -36.06 0.23 -11.14
N GLY A 94 -35.01 0.87 -11.69
CA GLY A 94 -35.08 1.73 -12.87
C GLY A 94 -35.45 3.18 -12.53
N GLU A 95 -35.44 4.06 -13.53
CA GLU A 95 -35.63 5.50 -13.35
C GLU A 95 -37.03 5.88 -12.79
N ASP A 96 -38.03 5.04 -12.99
CA ASP A 96 -39.40 5.25 -12.50
C ASP A 96 -39.67 4.61 -11.12
N TYR A 97 -38.61 4.32 -10.35
CA TYR A 97 -38.70 3.62 -9.04
C TYR A 97 -39.62 4.33 -8.04
N ALA A 98 -39.69 5.66 -8.09
CA ALA A 98 -40.51 6.45 -7.17
C ALA A 98 -42.01 6.21 -7.35
N GLU A 99 -42.48 5.79 -8.55
CA GLU A 99 -43.90 5.45 -8.78
C GLU A 99 -44.31 4.18 -8.03
N GLY A 100 -43.38 3.25 -7.84
CA GLY A 100 -43.66 1.97 -7.16
C GLY A 100 -43.53 2.06 -5.62
N PHE A 101 -42.88 3.10 -5.09
CA PHE A 101 -42.62 3.27 -3.67
C PHE A 101 -43.03 4.69 -3.23
N PRO A 102 -44.28 4.89 -2.75
CA PRO A 102 -44.76 6.20 -2.32
C PRO A 102 -44.02 6.74 -1.09
N GLU A 103 -43.39 5.87 -0.30
CA GLU A 103 -42.53 6.21 0.83
C GLU A 103 -41.18 5.53 0.71
N ASN A 104 -40.13 6.16 1.25
CA ASN A 104 -38.79 5.58 1.27
C ASN A 104 -38.78 4.27 2.09
N PRO A 105 -38.57 3.10 1.48
CA PRO A 105 -38.51 1.84 2.21
C PRO A 105 -37.30 1.69 3.14
N LEU A 106 -36.31 2.58 3.03
CA LEU A 106 -35.14 2.65 3.92
C LEU A 106 -35.28 3.73 5.01
N ALA A 107 -36.47 4.35 5.16
CA ALA A 107 -36.67 5.42 6.13
C ALA A 107 -36.21 5.01 7.53
N GLY A 108 -35.33 5.82 8.15
CA GLY A 108 -34.73 5.53 9.46
C GLY A 108 -33.54 4.56 9.46
N GLU A 109 -33.12 4.06 8.30
CA GLU A 109 -31.93 3.20 8.15
C GLU A 109 -30.69 4.03 7.82
N ASP A 110 -30.34 4.97 8.70
CA ASP A 110 -29.13 5.75 8.55
C ASP A 110 -27.90 4.87 8.81
N THR A 111 -26.80 5.13 8.08
CA THR A 111 -25.59 4.33 8.13
C THR A 111 -24.34 5.19 8.21
N TYR A 112 -23.28 4.62 8.75
CA TYR A 112 -21.93 5.12 8.55
C TYR A 112 -21.13 4.19 7.68
N GLU A 113 -20.53 4.74 6.65
CA GLU A 113 -19.50 4.06 5.86
C GLU A 113 -18.12 4.51 6.34
N ILE A 114 -17.33 3.54 6.79
CA ILE A 114 -16.05 3.75 7.46
C ILE A 114 -14.96 3.18 6.60
N PHE A 115 -14.02 4.03 6.18
CA PHE A 115 -12.84 3.62 5.42
C PHE A 115 -11.66 3.47 6.38
N LEU A 116 -10.88 2.39 6.20
CA LEU A 116 -9.77 2.08 7.06
C LEU A 116 -8.45 2.65 6.51
N SER A 117 -7.57 3.05 7.43
CA SER A 117 -6.17 3.39 7.09
C SER A 117 -5.33 2.15 6.83
N ASP A 118 -5.67 1.04 7.49
CA ASP A 118 -5.02 -0.26 7.39
C ASP A 118 -6.06 -1.36 7.57
N VAL A 119 -6.27 -2.13 6.51
CA VAL A 119 -7.30 -3.20 6.46
C VAL A 119 -7.00 -4.33 7.46
N SER A 120 -5.74 -4.49 7.88
CA SER A 120 -5.38 -5.47 8.90
C SER A 120 -5.99 -5.20 10.28
N MET A 121 -6.41 -3.95 10.54
CA MET A 121 -7.08 -3.55 11.79
C MET A 121 -8.61 -3.66 11.74
N GLN A 122 -9.17 -4.15 10.63
CA GLN A 122 -10.62 -4.27 10.44
C GLN A 122 -11.31 -5.05 11.57
N ASP A 123 -10.74 -6.19 11.98
CA ASP A 123 -11.34 -7.05 13.00
C ASP A 123 -11.45 -6.35 14.36
N ALA A 124 -10.46 -5.53 14.71
CA ALA A 124 -10.48 -4.75 15.94
C ALA A 124 -11.57 -3.67 15.91
N LEU A 125 -11.71 -2.98 14.77
CA LEU A 125 -12.77 -1.98 14.55
C LEU A 125 -14.16 -2.64 14.59
N VAL A 126 -14.35 -3.74 13.87
CA VAL A 126 -15.63 -4.47 13.81
C VAL A 126 -16.04 -4.96 15.21
N THR A 127 -15.11 -5.54 15.96
CA THR A 127 -15.37 -6.01 17.33
C THR A 127 -15.82 -4.86 18.24
N TRP A 128 -15.19 -3.70 18.11
CA TRP A 128 -15.57 -2.52 18.87
C TRP A 128 -16.93 -1.97 18.45
N LEU A 129 -17.21 -1.85 17.15
CA LEU A 129 -18.49 -1.41 16.63
C LEU A 129 -19.64 -2.31 17.12
N GLN A 130 -19.44 -3.63 17.08
CA GLN A 130 -20.41 -4.61 17.59
C GLN A 130 -20.64 -4.53 19.11
N SER A 131 -19.75 -3.87 19.86
CA SER A 131 -19.92 -3.64 21.29
C SER A 131 -20.81 -2.43 21.61
N ILE A 132 -21.13 -1.61 20.62
CA ILE A 132 -21.99 -0.43 20.76
C ILE A 132 -23.45 -0.90 20.77
N PRO A 133 -24.24 -0.62 21.81
CA PRO A 133 -25.61 -1.15 21.93
C PRO A 133 -26.57 -0.70 20.82
N GLU A 134 -26.32 0.49 20.26
CA GLU A 134 -27.14 1.11 19.22
C GLU A 134 -26.85 0.51 17.81
N VAL A 135 -25.75 -0.26 17.68
CA VAL A 135 -25.37 -0.90 16.42
C VAL A 135 -26.11 -2.22 16.24
N ARG A 136 -26.94 -2.31 15.23
CA ARG A 136 -27.67 -3.51 14.85
C ARG A 136 -26.79 -4.50 14.10
N LYS A 137 -26.07 -4.02 13.10
CA LYS A 137 -25.27 -4.84 12.20
C LYS A 137 -24.07 -4.09 11.68
N VAL A 138 -22.96 -4.78 11.59
CA VAL A 138 -21.76 -4.29 10.89
C VAL A 138 -21.57 -5.15 9.64
N ASN A 139 -21.62 -4.52 8.47
CA ASN A 139 -21.35 -5.16 7.21
C ASN A 139 -19.92 -4.87 6.79
N TYR A 140 -19.14 -5.91 6.56
CA TYR A 140 -17.73 -5.83 6.18
C TYR A 140 -17.32 -7.05 5.39
N SER A 141 -16.25 -6.94 4.61
CA SER A 141 -15.74 -8.04 3.82
C SER A 141 -14.47 -8.63 4.43
N GLU A 142 -14.66 -9.60 5.33
CA GLU A 142 -13.53 -10.33 5.95
C GLU A 142 -12.62 -10.99 4.91
N MET A 143 -13.23 -11.57 3.85
CA MET A 143 -12.46 -12.22 2.79
C MET A 143 -11.57 -11.23 2.02
N THR A 144 -12.09 -10.03 1.73
CA THR A 144 -11.34 -8.99 1.02
C THR A 144 -10.21 -8.46 1.89
N ALA A 145 -10.49 -8.15 3.15
CA ALA A 145 -9.49 -7.66 4.10
C ALA A 145 -8.34 -8.66 4.30
N ASN A 146 -8.66 -9.92 4.57
CA ASN A 146 -7.67 -10.97 4.77
C ASN A 146 -6.83 -11.23 3.51
N THR A 147 -7.46 -11.17 2.32
CA THR A 147 -6.76 -11.35 1.04
C THR A 147 -5.79 -10.20 0.79
N LEU A 148 -6.21 -8.95 0.98
CA LEU A 148 -5.36 -7.78 0.76
C LEU A 148 -4.18 -7.74 1.75
N SER A 149 -4.44 -7.96 3.04
CA SER A 149 -3.38 -8.06 4.05
C SER A 149 -2.39 -9.18 3.74
N GLY A 150 -2.88 -10.34 3.32
CA GLY A 150 -2.04 -11.48 2.92
C GLY A 150 -1.17 -11.18 1.70
N LEU A 151 -1.72 -10.50 0.69
CA LEU A 151 -0.99 -10.07 -0.50
C LEU A 151 0.10 -9.06 -0.15
N ASN A 152 -0.20 -8.08 0.69
CA ASN A 152 0.77 -7.07 1.11
C ASN A 152 1.99 -7.71 1.81
N LEU A 153 1.74 -8.63 2.74
CA LEU A 153 2.78 -9.38 3.43
C LEU A 153 3.62 -10.24 2.47
N LEU A 154 2.96 -10.96 1.56
CA LEU A 154 3.64 -11.80 0.55
C LEU A 154 4.55 -10.97 -0.34
N ILE A 155 4.06 -9.83 -0.83
CA ILE A 155 4.85 -8.92 -1.67
C ILE A 155 6.04 -8.38 -0.91
N ALA A 156 5.89 -8.01 0.36
CA ALA A 156 6.98 -7.53 1.19
C ALA A 156 8.10 -8.59 1.31
N TYR A 157 7.76 -9.85 1.60
CA TYR A 157 8.74 -10.93 1.70
C TYR A 157 9.40 -11.28 0.36
N VAL A 158 8.61 -11.38 -0.71
CA VAL A 158 9.14 -11.68 -2.06
C VAL A 158 10.07 -10.54 -2.52
N SER A 159 9.65 -9.29 -2.32
CA SER A 159 10.47 -8.12 -2.67
C SER A 159 11.78 -8.09 -1.90
N MET A 160 11.74 -8.35 -0.59
CA MET A 160 12.95 -8.44 0.24
C MET A 160 13.89 -9.53 -0.27
N GLY A 161 13.36 -10.71 -0.59
CA GLY A 161 14.15 -11.82 -1.14
C GLY A 161 14.82 -11.47 -2.46
N ILE A 162 14.10 -10.86 -3.40
CA ILE A 162 14.64 -10.45 -4.69
C ILE A 162 15.70 -9.35 -4.50
N ILE A 163 15.48 -8.36 -3.65
CA ILE A 163 16.45 -7.32 -3.35
C ILE A 163 17.76 -7.93 -2.82
N VAL A 164 17.70 -8.87 -1.90
CA VAL A 164 18.88 -9.54 -1.34
C VAL A 164 19.64 -10.31 -2.45
N ILE A 165 18.93 -11.03 -3.29
CA ILE A 165 19.53 -11.77 -4.43
C ILE A 165 20.21 -10.80 -5.41
N LEU A 166 19.54 -9.72 -5.80
CA LEU A 166 20.09 -8.72 -6.72
C LEU A 166 21.32 -8.03 -6.12
N LEU A 167 21.33 -7.72 -4.83
CA LEU A 167 22.51 -7.19 -4.13
C LEU A 167 23.66 -8.18 -4.15
N ALA A 168 23.42 -9.45 -3.84
CA ALA A 168 24.45 -10.50 -3.84
C ALA A 168 25.06 -10.65 -5.25
N VAL A 169 24.24 -10.72 -6.29
CA VAL A 169 24.69 -10.79 -7.68
C VAL A 169 25.50 -9.54 -8.06
N SER A 170 25.04 -8.34 -7.67
CA SER A 170 25.74 -7.09 -7.96
C SER A 170 27.12 -7.06 -7.30
N ILE A 171 27.21 -7.44 -6.02
CA ILE A 171 28.50 -7.53 -5.29
C ILE A 171 29.44 -8.53 -5.97
N PHE A 172 28.92 -9.70 -6.37
CA PHE A 172 29.71 -10.73 -7.03
C PHE A 172 30.26 -10.24 -8.37
N LEU A 173 29.43 -9.59 -9.21
CA LEU A 173 29.84 -9.05 -10.49
C LEU A 173 30.86 -7.91 -10.35
N ILE A 174 30.67 -7.00 -9.40
CA ILE A 174 31.60 -5.91 -9.11
C ILE A 174 32.93 -6.49 -8.64
N SER A 175 32.91 -7.43 -7.69
CA SER A 175 34.12 -8.08 -7.16
C SER A 175 34.92 -8.79 -8.26
N ASN A 176 34.25 -9.52 -9.14
CA ASN A 176 34.87 -10.19 -10.26
C ASN A 176 35.51 -9.19 -11.26
N THR A 177 34.80 -8.10 -11.57
CA THR A 177 35.31 -7.05 -12.45
C THR A 177 36.56 -6.37 -11.86
N VAL A 178 36.53 -6.05 -10.57
CA VAL A 178 37.67 -5.44 -9.86
C VAL A 178 38.85 -6.41 -9.81
N ALA A 179 38.62 -7.70 -9.52
CA ALA A 179 39.67 -8.71 -9.49
C ALA A 179 40.40 -8.85 -10.84
N ILE A 180 39.66 -8.85 -11.96
CA ILE A 180 40.24 -8.85 -13.30
C ILE A 180 41.07 -7.58 -13.55
N GLY A 181 40.55 -6.40 -13.17
CA GLY A 181 41.26 -5.11 -13.29
C GLY A 181 42.60 -5.09 -12.53
N ILE A 182 42.61 -5.61 -11.31
CA ILE A 182 43.83 -5.74 -10.50
C ILE A 182 44.81 -6.75 -11.12
N SER A 183 44.31 -7.89 -11.63
CA SER A 183 45.14 -8.90 -12.24
C SER A 183 45.90 -8.38 -13.47
N VAL A 184 45.25 -7.62 -14.31
CA VAL A 184 45.84 -7.03 -15.55
C VAL A 184 46.95 -6.02 -15.18
N ARG A 185 46.80 -5.29 -14.08
CA ARG A 185 47.79 -4.25 -13.59
C ARG A 185 48.72 -4.77 -12.51
N SER A 186 48.80 -6.07 -12.31
CA SER A 186 49.63 -6.68 -11.24
C SER A 186 51.11 -6.34 -11.33
N ALA A 187 51.68 -6.23 -12.55
CA ALA A 187 53.02 -5.83 -12.77
C ALA A 187 53.32 -4.38 -12.27
N GLU A 188 52.44 -3.44 -12.56
CA GLU A 188 52.55 -2.06 -12.11
C GLU A 188 52.47 -1.97 -10.58
N ILE A 189 51.55 -2.71 -9.96
CA ILE A 189 51.38 -2.80 -8.52
C ILE A 189 52.64 -3.35 -7.86
N ASN A 190 53.26 -4.36 -8.38
CA ASN A 190 54.49 -4.94 -7.87
C ASN A 190 55.65 -3.93 -7.94
N ILE A 191 55.77 -3.20 -9.04
CA ILE A 191 56.81 -2.15 -9.16
C ILE A 191 56.61 -1.07 -8.08
N MET A 192 55.39 -0.60 -7.87
CA MET A 192 55.07 0.39 -6.83
C MET A 192 55.42 -0.13 -5.44
N LYS A 193 55.17 -1.41 -5.13
CA LYS A 193 55.53 -2.03 -3.85
C LYS A 193 57.05 -2.15 -3.69
N TYR A 194 57.78 -2.46 -4.74
CA TYR A 194 59.26 -2.52 -4.69
C TYR A 194 59.91 -1.17 -4.41
N ILE A 195 59.28 -0.07 -4.83
CA ILE A 195 59.75 1.31 -4.56
C ILE A 195 59.36 1.79 -3.14
N GLY A 196 58.56 0.97 -2.38
CA GLY A 196 58.16 1.28 -1.02
C GLY A 196 56.85 2.04 -0.89
N ALA A 197 55.97 1.98 -1.88
CA ALA A 197 54.63 2.58 -1.82
C ALA A 197 53.77 1.92 -0.75
N THR A 198 53.05 2.73 0.02
CA THR A 198 52.11 2.26 1.03
C THR A 198 50.90 1.59 0.39
N ASP A 199 50.29 0.65 1.10
CA ASP A 199 49.07 -0.06 0.60
C ASP A 199 47.93 0.89 0.26
N PHE A 200 47.79 2.01 0.95
CA PHE A 200 46.82 3.04 0.66
C PHE A 200 47.08 3.69 -0.72
N PHE A 201 48.34 4.04 -1.00
CA PHE A 201 48.70 4.66 -2.27
C PHE A 201 48.50 3.74 -3.45
N VAL A 202 48.72 2.44 -3.27
CA VAL A 202 48.46 1.41 -4.30
C VAL A 202 46.97 1.22 -4.52
N ARG A 203 46.13 1.30 -3.48
CA ARG A 203 44.66 1.07 -3.59
C ARG A 203 43.88 2.30 -4.04
N ALA A 204 44.39 3.51 -3.75
CA ALA A 204 43.67 4.76 -4.03
C ALA A 204 43.18 4.91 -5.50
N PRO A 205 43.99 4.64 -6.54
CA PRO A 205 43.54 4.76 -7.93
C PRO A 205 42.40 3.78 -8.29
N PHE A 206 42.41 2.55 -7.73
CA PHE A 206 41.38 1.57 -7.96
C PHE A 206 40.04 1.93 -7.30
N VAL A 207 40.09 2.55 -6.12
CA VAL A 207 38.92 3.06 -5.42
C VAL A 207 38.30 4.22 -6.21
N LEU A 208 39.12 5.17 -6.67
CA LEU A 208 38.66 6.27 -7.51
C LEU A 208 38.05 5.80 -8.85
N GLU A 209 38.72 4.84 -9.50
CA GLU A 209 38.20 4.22 -10.73
C GLU A 209 36.85 3.53 -10.48
N GLY A 210 36.71 2.78 -9.37
CA GLY A 210 35.47 2.15 -8.98
C GLY A 210 34.33 3.16 -8.69
N MET A 211 34.65 4.28 -8.02
CA MET A 211 33.69 5.35 -7.78
C MET A 211 33.20 6.00 -9.09
N LEU A 212 34.11 6.30 -10.01
CA LEU A 212 33.76 6.89 -11.31
C LEU A 212 32.90 5.93 -12.16
N ILE A 213 33.29 4.66 -12.20
CA ILE A 213 32.52 3.61 -12.88
C ILE A 213 31.13 3.46 -12.27
N GLY A 214 31.02 3.50 -10.93
CA GLY A 214 29.76 3.44 -10.22
C GLY A 214 28.86 4.64 -10.51
N LEU A 215 29.40 5.86 -10.50
CA LEU A 215 28.66 7.09 -10.81
C LEU A 215 28.13 7.10 -12.26
N ILE A 216 28.99 6.79 -13.23
CA ILE A 216 28.61 6.71 -14.66
C ILE A 216 27.63 5.55 -14.88
N GLY A 217 27.88 4.40 -14.25
CA GLY A 217 27.02 3.22 -14.32
C GLY A 217 25.64 3.45 -13.72
N ALA A 218 25.51 4.33 -12.73
CA ALA A 218 24.22 4.70 -12.14
C ALA A 218 23.47 5.80 -12.91
N ALA A 219 24.19 6.73 -13.52
CA ALA A 219 23.58 7.83 -14.25
C ALA A 219 22.72 7.38 -15.45
N VAL A 220 23.19 6.36 -16.19
CA VAL A 220 22.48 5.81 -17.35
C VAL A 220 21.14 5.17 -16.96
N PRO A 221 21.08 4.22 -15.99
CA PRO A 221 19.80 3.63 -15.55
C PRO A 221 18.84 4.64 -14.94
N LEU A 222 19.33 5.58 -14.14
CA LEU A 222 18.49 6.62 -13.56
C LEU A 222 17.86 7.51 -14.63
N GLY A 223 18.61 7.90 -15.64
CA GLY A 223 18.10 8.66 -16.79
C GLY A 223 17.05 7.90 -17.58
N LEU A 224 17.25 6.61 -17.81
CA LEU A 224 16.29 5.75 -18.51
C LEU A 224 15.00 5.56 -17.69
N ILE A 225 15.11 5.26 -16.39
CA ILE A 225 13.95 5.08 -15.51
C ILE A 225 13.15 6.37 -15.40
N TYR A 226 13.82 7.51 -15.23
CA TYR A 226 13.17 8.83 -15.21
C TYR A 226 12.44 9.12 -16.52
N SER A 227 13.05 8.82 -17.67
CA SER A 227 12.43 9.01 -18.98
C SER A 227 11.22 8.09 -19.17
N LEU A 228 11.31 6.81 -18.78
CA LEU A 228 10.21 5.85 -18.84
C LEU A 228 9.05 6.28 -17.92
N TYR A 229 9.36 6.72 -16.72
CA TYR A 229 8.35 7.20 -15.77
C TYR A 229 7.60 8.43 -16.30
N ASN A 230 8.31 9.38 -16.87
CA ASN A 230 7.73 10.60 -17.45
C ASN A 230 6.92 10.32 -18.74
N TYR A 231 7.18 9.21 -19.43
CA TYR A 231 6.43 8.80 -20.61
C TYR A 231 5.17 7.98 -20.26
N ALA A 232 5.19 7.32 -19.10
CA ALA A 232 4.08 6.46 -18.65
C ALA A 232 2.99 7.23 -17.88
N LEU A 233 3.31 8.43 -17.38
CA LEU A 233 2.38 9.38 -16.75
C LEU A 233 1.78 10.30 -17.79
#